data_d2d7a2358657a646113ddc42f0b9960c
#
_entry.id   d2d7a2358657a646113ddc42f0b9960c
#
_cell.length_a   1.000
_cell.length_b   1.000
_cell.length_c   1.000
_cell.angle_alpha   90.00
_cell.angle_beta   90.00
_cell.angle_gamma   90.00
#
_symmetry.space_group_name_H-M   'P 1'
#
loop_
_entity.id
_entity.type
_entity.pdbx_description
1 polymer ?
#
loop_
_entity_poly.entity_id
_entity_poly.type
_entity_poly.pdbx_seq_one_letter_code
_entity_poly.pdbx_strand_id
1 'polypeptide(L)'
;GTYSNISTDAFSVSAITAAQSRANRFLTPDGMPFLCDFDTVLIAPELEEKAKKMFGENARLTPAADPESAYNAANPVYGMRYIVMGGGADGFTSKQWAVCDRRLMKELVNIVYNTRPTVMQSPQDNPLKDLYTAYADFGVGWGDARQIIFGDPG
;
A
#
# COMPACT_ATOMS: atom_id res chain seq x y z
N GLY A 1 16.58 -8.26 15.29
CA GLY A 1 16.93 -8.04 13.89
C GLY A 1 16.24 -6.81 13.36
N THR A 2 16.97 -5.96 12.64
CA THR A 2 16.38 -4.77 12.02
C THR A 2 15.70 -5.22 10.74
N TYR A 3 14.38 -5.13 10.68
CA TYR A 3 13.63 -5.40 9.45
C TYR A 3 13.57 -4.11 8.63
N SER A 4 13.94 -4.20 7.35
CA SER A 4 13.71 -3.13 6.40
C SER A 4 12.50 -3.46 5.54
N ASN A 5 11.48 -2.63 5.61
CA ASN A 5 10.30 -2.69 4.74
C ASN A 5 10.38 -1.68 3.58
N ILE A 6 11.56 -1.16 3.31
CA ILE A 6 11.81 -0.25 2.19
C ILE A 6 12.64 -0.98 1.13
N SER A 7 12.27 -0.85 -0.14
CA SER A 7 13.03 -1.28 -1.31
C SER A 7 13.37 -0.07 -2.17
N THR A 8 14.56 -0.07 -2.76
CA THR A 8 14.99 0.92 -3.75
C THR A 8 14.78 0.43 -5.19
N ASP A 9 14.19 -0.75 -5.36
CA ASP A 9 13.97 -1.33 -6.68
C ASP A 9 12.85 -0.62 -7.43
N ALA A 10 13.04 -0.42 -8.72
CA ALA A 10 12.00 0.09 -9.60
C ALA A 10 10.84 -0.91 -9.71
N PHE A 11 9.62 -0.40 -9.82
CA PHE A 11 8.42 -1.22 -9.95
C PHE A 11 8.55 -2.24 -11.10
N SER A 12 8.52 -3.53 -10.76
CA SER A 12 8.67 -4.64 -11.71
C SER A 12 8.18 -5.95 -11.09
N VAL A 13 7.96 -6.97 -11.92
CA VAL A 13 7.60 -8.32 -11.44
C VAL A 13 8.65 -8.87 -10.48
N SER A 14 9.94 -8.72 -10.82
CA SER A 14 11.04 -9.15 -9.96
C SER A 14 11.08 -8.42 -8.62
N ALA A 15 10.82 -7.10 -8.61
CA ALA A 15 10.77 -6.32 -7.38
C ALA A 15 9.63 -6.78 -6.45
N ILE A 16 8.44 -7.05 -7.01
CA ILE A 16 7.31 -7.57 -6.24
C ILE A 16 7.62 -8.97 -5.67
N THR A 17 8.15 -9.85 -6.50
CA THR A 17 8.52 -11.22 -6.07
C THR A 17 9.61 -11.17 -4.99
N ALA A 18 10.60 -10.28 -5.11
CA ALA A 18 11.61 -10.07 -4.09
C ALA A 18 11.00 -9.54 -2.77
N ALA A 19 10.02 -8.64 -2.86
CA ALA A 19 9.30 -8.14 -1.69
C ALA A 19 8.50 -9.26 -1.01
N GLN A 20 7.78 -10.09 -1.76
CA GLN A 20 7.08 -11.27 -1.21
C GLN A 20 8.05 -12.25 -0.52
N SER A 21 9.20 -12.53 -1.16
CA SER A 21 10.23 -13.39 -0.57
C SER A 21 10.84 -12.80 0.70
N ARG A 22 10.95 -11.47 0.78
CA ARG A 22 11.41 -10.76 1.98
C ARG A 22 10.36 -10.84 3.09
N ALA A 23 9.10 -10.64 2.77
CA ALA A 23 7.99 -10.72 3.72
C ALA A 23 7.92 -12.08 4.40
N ASN A 24 8.11 -13.16 3.66
CA ASN A 24 8.12 -14.53 4.19
C ASN A 24 9.27 -14.81 5.17
N ARG A 25 10.24 -13.91 5.28
CA ARG A 25 11.35 -14.02 6.24
C ARG A 25 11.16 -13.15 7.48
N PHE A 26 10.08 -12.40 7.56
CA PHE A 26 9.78 -11.63 8.76
C PHE A 26 9.42 -12.54 9.93
N LEU A 27 9.90 -12.17 11.10
CA LEU A 27 9.63 -12.88 12.34
C LEU A 27 8.86 -12.00 13.31
N THR A 28 8.04 -12.61 14.11
CA THR A 28 7.42 -11.95 15.28
C THR A 28 8.49 -11.65 16.33
N PRO A 29 8.22 -10.81 17.33
CA PRO A 29 9.14 -10.57 18.45
C PRO A 29 9.56 -11.84 19.17
N ASP A 30 8.70 -12.85 19.18
CA ASP A 30 8.94 -14.16 19.81
C ASP A 30 9.74 -15.13 18.90
N GLY A 31 10.19 -14.65 17.73
CA GLY A 31 10.98 -15.45 16.78
C GLY A 31 10.17 -16.41 15.90
N MET A 32 8.85 -16.36 15.96
CA MET A 32 7.98 -17.16 15.09
C MET A 32 7.86 -16.52 13.71
N PRO A 33 7.65 -17.29 12.63
CA PRO A 33 7.40 -16.72 11.30
C PRO A 33 6.17 -15.81 11.30
N PHE A 34 6.34 -14.60 10.76
CA PHE A 34 5.24 -13.70 10.52
C PHE A 34 4.61 -14.02 9.16
N LEU A 35 3.45 -14.64 9.17
CA LEU A 35 2.76 -15.05 7.95
C LEU A 35 1.97 -13.88 7.37
N CYS A 36 2.48 -13.29 6.30
CA CYS A 36 1.74 -12.31 5.49
C CYS A 36 1.68 -12.77 4.04
N ASP A 37 0.54 -12.53 3.41
CA ASP A 37 0.27 -12.83 2.01
C ASP A 37 0.11 -11.52 1.25
N PHE A 38 1.15 -11.12 0.54
CA PHE A 38 1.12 -9.88 -0.25
C PHE A 38 0.29 -10.07 -1.52
N ASP A 39 -0.98 -9.72 -1.43
CA ASP A 39 -2.00 -9.88 -2.47
C ASP A 39 -2.34 -8.58 -3.19
N THR A 40 -1.95 -7.44 -2.64
CA THR A 40 -2.34 -6.13 -3.14
C THR A 40 -1.14 -5.22 -3.34
N VAL A 41 -1.12 -4.53 -4.48
CA VAL A 41 -0.09 -3.55 -4.84
C VAL A 41 -0.69 -2.15 -4.87
N LEU A 42 -0.06 -1.22 -4.19
CA LEU A 42 -0.37 0.21 -4.24
C LEU A 42 0.64 0.87 -5.19
N ILE A 43 0.17 1.68 -6.10
CA ILE A 43 1.02 2.29 -7.14
C ILE A 43 0.73 3.78 -7.32
N ALA A 44 1.75 4.52 -7.75
CA ALA A 44 1.57 5.87 -8.23
C ALA A 44 0.74 5.89 -9.53
N PRO A 45 0.03 6.98 -9.85
CA PRO A 45 -0.79 7.07 -11.06
C PRO A 45 -0.01 6.80 -12.34
N GLU A 46 1.23 7.23 -12.42
CA GLU A 46 2.11 7.08 -13.58
C GLU A 46 2.50 5.62 -13.86
N LEU A 47 2.36 4.76 -12.86
CA LEU A 47 2.66 3.33 -12.98
C LEU A 47 1.46 2.50 -13.40
N GLU A 48 0.27 3.10 -13.55
CA GLU A 48 -0.98 2.38 -13.82
C GLU A 48 -0.92 1.59 -15.14
N GLU A 49 -0.39 2.19 -16.20
CA GLU A 49 -0.26 1.49 -17.49
C GLU A 49 0.64 0.25 -17.39
N LYS A 50 1.74 0.39 -16.63
CA LYS A 50 2.66 -0.72 -16.37
C LYS A 50 1.99 -1.82 -15.55
N ALA A 51 1.21 -1.45 -14.54
CA ALA A 51 0.46 -2.38 -13.72
C ALA A 51 -0.59 -3.15 -14.54
N LYS A 52 -1.34 -2.48 -15.42
CA LYS A 52 -2.29 -3.14 -16.34
C LYS A 52 -1.62 -4.20 -17.21
N LYS A 53 -0.40 -3.93 -17.68
CA LYS A 53 0.37 -4.91 -18.46
C LYS A 53 0.87 -6.08 -17.62
N MET A 54 1.13 -5.86 -16.32
CA MET A 54 1.66 -6.88 -15.41
C MET A 54 0.59 -7.77 -14.79
N PHE A 55 -0.57 -7.21 -14.44
CA PHE A 55 -1.62 -7.90 -13.69
C PHE A 55 -2.87 -8.25 -14.51
N GLY A 56 -3.01 -7.67 -15.72
CA GLY A 56 -4.19 -7.87 -16.58
C GLY A 56 -4.33 -9.29 -17.11
N GLU A 57 -5.50 -9.61 -17.67
CA GLU A 57 -5.83 -10.93 -18.22
C GLU A 57 -4.86 -11.39 -19.33
N ASN A 58 -4.24 -10.46 -20.05
CA ASN A 58 -3.25 -10.71 -21.08
C ASN A 58 -1.80 -10.50 -20.60
N ALA A 59 -1.58 -10.45 -19.30
CA ALA A 59 -0.28 -10.28 -18.70
C ALA A 59 0.58 -11.53 -18.86
N ARG A 60 0.99 -11.80 -20.09
CA ARG A 60 2.03 -12.78 -20.39
C ARG A 60 3.37 -12.08 -20.22
N LEU A 61 4.26 -12.69 -19.46
CA LEU A 61 5.67 -12.30 -19.54
C LEU A 61 6.08 -12.54 -21.00
N THR A 62 6.38 -11.46 -21.72
CA THR A 62 6.95 -11.60 -23.06
C THR A 62 8.18 -12.48 -22.92
N PRO A 63 8.35 -13.53 -23.72
CA PRO A 63 9.53 -14.36 -23.66
C PRO A 63 10.75 -13.44 -23.90
N ALA A 64 11.37 -13.01 -22.83
CA ALA A 64 12.67 -12.38 -22.91
C ALA A 64 13.64 -13.47 -23.32
N ALA A 65 14.73 -13.10 -23.98
CA ALA A 65 15.72 -13.94 -24.64
C ALA A 65 16.27 -15.17 -23.88
N ASP A 66 15.65 -15.59 -22.79
CA ASP A 66 15.98 -16.79 -22.02
C ASP A 66 15.05 -17.94 -22.46
N PRO A 67 15.58 -18.97 -23.12
CA PRO A 67 14.78 -20.10 -23.62
C PRO A 67 14.07 -20.89 -22.52
N GLU A 68 14.54 -20.88 -21.30
CA GLU A 68 13.87 -21.58 -20.19
C GLU A 68 12.67 -20.80 -19.64
N SER A 69 12.68 -19.48 -19.71
CA SER A 69 11.54 -18.64 -19.30
C SER A 69 10.45 -18.53 -20.36
N ALA A 70 10.77 -18.88 -21.62
CA ALA A 70 9.93 -18.61 -22.79
C ALA A 70 8.66 -19.46 -22.88
N TYR A 71 8.63 -20.64 -22.30
CA TYR A 71 7.57 -21.62 -22.61
C TYR A 71 6.58 -21.90 -21.50
N ASN A 72 6.92 -21.63 -20.22
CA ASN A 72 6.06 -21.98 -19.10
C ASN A 72 6.21 -21.03 -17.89
N ALA A 73 6.78 -19.87 -18.05
CA ALA A 73 6.86 -18.91 -16.93
C ALA A 73 5.44 -18.40 -16.64
N ALA A 74 4.77 -19.07 -15.74
CA ALA A 74 3.60 -18.52 -15.09
C ALA A 74 4.00 -17.17 -14.50
N ASN A 75 3.28 -16.11 -14.86
CA ASN A 75 3.51 -14.79 -14.27
C ASN A 75 3.18 -14.90 -12.76
N PRO A 76 4.16 -14.82 -11.85
CA PRO A 76 3.94 -15.03 -10.42
C PRO A 76 3.06 -13.94 -9.77
N VAL A 77 2.89 -12.82 -10.46
CA VAL A 77 2.06 -11.69 -10.01
C VAL A 77 0.72 -11.60 -10.76
N TYR A 78 0.42 -12.60 -11.61
CA TYR A 78 -0.85 -12.64 -12.33
C TYR A 78 -2.03 -12.64 -11.36
N GLY A 79 -3.02 -11.80 -11.63
CA GLY A 79 -4.23 -11.72 -10.82
C GLY A 79 -4.07 -10.99 -9.48
N MET A 80 -2.88 -10.47 -9.15
CA MET A 80 -2.74 -9.58 -8.01
C MET A 80 -3.60 -8.33 -8.20
N ARG A 81 -4.18 -7.89 -7.10
CA ARG A 81 -4.94 -6.64 -7.07
C ARG A 81 -4.00 -5.45 -7.05
N TYR A 82 -4.32 -4.41 -7.80
CA TYR A 82 -3.63 -3.13 -7.64
C TYR A 82 -4.61 -2.00 -7.35
N ILE A 83 -4.13 -0.99 -6.65
CA ILE A 83 -4.85 0.23 -6.28
C ILE A 83 -3.98 1.42 -6.65
N VAL A 84 -4.54 2.32 -7.45
CA VAL A 84 -3.86 3.57 -7.80
C VAL A 84 -4.04 4.55 -6.64
N MET A 85 -2.93 4.98 -6.06
CA MET A 85 -2.90 5.97 -4.99
C MET A 85 -2.85 7.36 -5.59
N GLY A 86 -3.46 8.33 -4.92
CA GLY A 86 -3.37 9.73 -5.35
C GLY A 86 -1.93 10.22 -5.35
N GLY A 87 -1.58 11.00 -6.36
CA GLY A 87 -0.32 11.73 -6.42
C GLY A 87 -0.41 13.09 -5.70
N GLY A 88 0.70 13.82 -5.65
CA GLY A 88 0.79 15.15 -5.04
C GLY A 88 1.70 15.19 -3.83
N ALA A 89 1.67 16.29 -3.08
CA ALA A 89 2.57 16.51 -1.93
C ALA A 89 2.42 15.46 -0.83
N ASP A 90 1.20 14.96 -0.62
CA ASP A 90 0.86 13.98 0.41
C ASP A 90 0.58 12.58 -0.15
N GLY A 91 0.84 12.36 -1.44
CA GLY A 91 0.59 11.11 -2.15
C GLY A 91 1.87 10.40 -2.59
N PHE A 92 1.70 9.38 -3.42
CA PHE A 92 2.84 8.69 -4.04
C PHE A 92 3.50 9.58 -5.09
N THR A 93 4.82 9.62 -5.08
CA THR A 93 5.58 10.20 -6.19
C THR A 93 5.56 9.26 -7.39
N SER A 94 5.90 9.76 -8.58
CA SER A 94 5.73 9.09 -9.87
C SER A 94 6.36 7.69 -10.00
N LYS A 95 7.30 7.35 -9.12
CA LYS A 95 8.00 6.05 -9.15
C LYS A 95 7.68 5.15 -7.97
N GLN A 96 6.99 5.68 -6.97
CA GLN A 96 6.72 4.95 -5.73
C GLN A 96 5.64 3.89 -5.90
N TRP A 97 5.84 2.82 -5.21
CA TRP A 97 4.92 1.70 -5.16
C TRP A 97 5.00 1.02 -3.78
N ALA A 98 4.01 0.24 -3.44
CA ALA A 98 4.07 -0.60 -2.25
C ALA A 98 3.34 -1.91 -2.51
N VAL A 99 3.72 -2.96 -1.81
CA VAL A 99 3.01 -4.22 -1.80
C VAL A 99 2.62 -4.56 -0.36
N CYS A 100 1.40 -5.03 -0.17
CA CYS A 100 0.85 -5.24 1.16
C CYS A 100 -0.10 -6.44 1.22
N ASP A 101 -0.28 -6.96 2.43
CA ASP A 101 -1.35 -7.89 2.78
C ASP A 101 -2.61 -7.09 3.15
N ARG A 102 -3.59 -7.10 2.25
CA ARG A 102 -4.85 -6.37 2.43
C ARG A 102 -5.58 -6.73 3.72
N ARG A 103 -5.50 -7.97 4.13
CA ARG A 103 -6.17 -8.45 5.34
C ARG A 103 -5.60 -7.78 6.58
N LEU A 104 -4.27 -7.70 6.64
CA LEU A 104 -3.54 -7.13 7.78
C LEU A 104 -3.48 -5.59 7.74
N MET A 105 -3.65 -4.97 6.57
CA MET A 105 -3.63 -3.51 6.43
C MET A 105 -4.66 -2.79 7.31
N LYS A 106 -5.72 -3.46 7.73
CA LYS A 106 -6.71 -2.91 8.66
C LYS A 106 -6.14 -2.59 10.05
N GLU A 107 -5.04 -3.25 10.39
CA GLU A 107 -4.36 -3.09 11.68
C GLU A 107 -3.15 -2.14 11.59
N LEU A 108 -2.80 -1.69 10.38
CA LEU A 108 -1.65 -0.82 10.15
C LEU A 108 -1.85 0.57 10.75
N VAL A 109 -3.05 1.13 10.58
CA VAL A 109 -3.38 2.47 11.06
C VAL A 109 -4.62 2.40 11.92
N ASN A 110 -4.50 2.84 13.15
CA ASN A 110 -5.59 2.93 14.10
C ASN A 110 -5.94 4.39 14.33
N ILE A 111 -7.20 4.75 14.10
CA ILE A 111 -7.74 6.07 14.38
C ILE A 111 -8.61 5.95 15.63
N VAL A 112 -8.21 6.64 16.68
CA VAL A 112 -8.95 6.69 17.94
C VAL A 112 -9.58 8.07 18.08
N TYR A 113 -10.90 8.10 18.18
CA TYR A 113 -11.64 9.33 18.40
C TYR A 113 -11.88 9.52 19.90
N ASN A 114 -11.33 10.59 20.46
CA ASN A 114 -11.75 11.09 21.77
C ASN A 114 -13.11 11.79 21.64
N THR A 115 -13.26 12.62 20.63
CA THR A 115 -14.55 13.21 20.25
C THR A 115 -14.81 12.99 18.77
N ARG A 116 -15.91 12.29 18.45
CA ARG A 116 -16.32 12.08 17.05
C ARG A 116 -16.69 13.41 16.40
N PRO A 117 -16.54 13.54 15.06
CA PRO A 117 -16.98 14.72 14.34
C PRO A 117 -18.41 15.11 14.73
N THR A 118 -18.53 16.29 15.31
CA THR A 118 -19.80 16.82 15.83
C THR A 118 -20.00 18.22 15.30
N VAL A 119 -21.20 18.50 14.83
CA VAL A 119 -21.61 19.84 14.39
C VAL A 119 -22.58 20.39 15.43
N MET A 120 -22.27 21.58 15.93
CA MET A 120 -23.11 22.27 16.91
C MET A 120 -23.45 23.66 16.39
N GLN A 121 -24.67 24.07 16.64
CA GLN A 121 -25.08 25.46 16.44
C GLN A 121 -24.48 26.31 17.58
N SER A 122 -23.71 27.32 17.22
CA SER A 122 -23.12 28.22 18.18
C SER A 122 -24.13 29.29 18.63
N PRO A 123 -24.10 29.73 19.89
CA PRO A 123 -24.87 30.90 20.33
C PRO A 123 -24.49 32.11 19.48
N GLN A 124 -25.48 32.89 19.09
CA GLN A 124 -25.27 34.02 18.19
C GLN A 124 -25.52 35.35 18.87
N ASP A 125 -24.62 36.30 18.58
CA ASP A 125 -24.85 37.70 18.90
C ASP A 125 -25.70 38.43 17.83
N ASN A 126 -25.87 37.83 16.64
CA ASN A 126 -26.60 38.42 15.54
C ASN A 126 -27.74 37.47 15.08
N PRO A 127 -29.04 37.82 15.26
CA PRO A 127 -30.18 36.98 14.94
C PRO A 127 -30.37 36.74 13.42
N LEU A 128 -29.58 37.36 12.56
CA LEU A 128 -29.68 37.19 11.10
C LEU A 128 -28.64 36.20 10.55
N LYS A 129 -27.83 35.59 11.39
CA LYS A 129 -26.80 34.64 10.95
C LYS A 129 -26.86 33.37 11.77
N ASP A 130 -26.88 32.23 11.09
CA ASP A 130 -26.70 30.94 11.72
C ASP A 130 -25.23 30.55 11.67
N LEU A 131 -24.62 30.32 12.85
CA LEU A 131 -23.25 29.89 12.99
C LEU A 131 -23.20 28.43 13.44
N TYR A 132 -22.57 27.60 12.62
CA TYR A 132 -22.30 26.19 12.93
C TYR A 132 -20.81 25.97 13.14
N THR A 133 -20.49 25.33 14.23
CA THR A 133 -19.11 24.93 14.54
C THR A 133 -19.00 23.41 14.47
N ALA A 134 -18.06 22.93 13.65
CA ALA A 134 -17.71 21.53 13.59
C ALA A 134 -16.37 21.31 14.27
N TYR A 135 -16.28 20.30 15.13
CA TYR A 135 -15.03 19.90 15.75
C TYR A 135 -14.93 18.38 15.85
N ALA A 136 -13.70 17.89 15.87
CA ALA A 136 -13.38 16.50 16.15
C ALA A 136 -12.03 16.47 16.88
N ASP A 137 -11.89 15.50 17.77
CA ASP A 137 -10.62 15.23 18.44
C ASP A 137 -10.27 13.76 18.23
N PHE A 138 -9.15 13.49 17.57
CA PHE A 138 -8.72 12.14 17.25
C PHE A 138 -7.20 12.01 17.27
N GLY A 139 -6.75 10.81 17.58
CA GLY A 139 -5.35 10.42 17.48
C GLY A 139 -5.18 9.35 16.42
N VAL A 140 -4.03 9.35 15.75
CA VAL A 140 -3.64 8.34 14.79
C VAL A 140 -2.44 7.58 15.33
N GLY A 141 -2.56 6.26 15.38
CA GLY A 141 -1.47 5.37 15.78
C GLY A 141 -1.10 4.41 14.66
N TRP A 142 0.19 4.12 14.53
CA TRP A 142 0.70 3.14 13.58
C TRP A 142 0.83 1.79 14.27
N GLY A 143 0.37 0.75 13.59
CA GLY A 143 0.52 -0.63 14.01
C GLY A 143 1.81 -1.27 13.49
N ASP A 144 1.73 -2.52 13.09
CA ASP A 144 2.88 -3.30 12.64
C ASP A 144 3.22 -3.00 11.17
N ALA A 145 4.43 -2.52 10.92
CA ALA A 145 4.91 -2.18 9.58
C ALA A 145 5.31 -3.39 8.71
N ARG A 146 5.34 -4.62 9.26
CA ARG A 146 5.68 -5.83 8.50
C ARG A 146 4.63 -6.24 7.46
N GLN A 147 3.47 -5.62 7.52
CA GLN A 147 2.33 -5.85 6.63
C GLN A 147 2.47 -5.19 5.26
N ILE A 148 3.49 -4.35 5.08
CA ILE A 148 3.72 -3.58 3.87
C ILE A 148 5.22 -3.45 3.58
N ILE A 149 5.59 -3.57 2.31
CA ILE A 149 6.91 -3.18 1.81
C ILE A 149 6.73 -2.06 0.82
N PHE A 150 7.45 -0.98 1.04
CA PHE A 150 7.39 0.24 0.26
C PHE A 150 8.59 0.31 -0.69
N GLY A 151 8.33 0.58 -1.97
CA GLY A 151 9.34 0.78 -3.00
C GLY A 151 9.52 2.27 -3.30
N ASP A 152 10.72 2.76 -3.07
CA ASP A 152 11.12 4.14 -3.35
C ASP A 152 12.42 4.15 -4.15
N PRO A 153 12.34 4.08 -5.48
CA PRO A 153 13.53 4.00 -6.34
C PRO A 153 14.27 5.33 -6.52
N GLY A 154 13.82 6.43 -5.87
CA GLY A 154 14.44 7.74 -5.97
C GLY A 154 14.02 8.54 -7.21
#